data_c481e4d4dc20f8fcdeae35c279958d02
#
_entry.id   c481e4d4dc20f8fcdeae35c279958d02
#
_cell.length_a   1.000
_cell.length_b   1.000
_cell.length_c   1.000
_cell.angle_alpha   90.00
_cell.angle_beta   90.00
_cell.angle_gamma   90.00
#
_symmetry.space_group_name_H-M   'P 1'
#
loop_
_entity.id
_entity.type
_entity.pdbx_description
1 polymer ?
#
loop_
_entity_poly.entity_id
_entity_poly.type
_entity_poly.pdbx_seq_one_letter_code
_entity_poly.pdbx_strand_id
1 'polypeptide(L)'
;MKNSETYFHNFESIDNTKKSILFIAGAGMDHRLVRAIRLSDSEYNKPLIIDLPGHGESKGSSSNSIEYYGQFLIKALEPYELKDLSLCGHSMGGLIALDMVLNHNFEAKELILVNSIYPTRVADALLAKAKVGNGGAANFIIKYGLYRRLLGMRNAFSEADDLVMLDDLDACNNYELDLNDIKNVEIPISIILGSKDRLVDLKAVENFTDIVPSQTYTMDEVGHFSFFEDPVELSRLISKIV
;
A
#
# COMPACT_ATOMS: atom_id res chain seq x y z
N MET A 1 -18.50 12.46 15.08
CA MET A 1 -17.39 13.38 15.39
C MET A 1 -16.19 12.84 14.65
N LYS A 2 -15.64 13.59 13.63
CA LYS A 2 -14.38 13.20 12.98
C LYS A 2 -13.32 13.17 14.09
N ASN A 3 -12.66 12.04 14.27
CA ASN A 3 -11.58 11.92 15.22
C ASN A 3 -10.49 12.88 14.75
N SER A 4 -10.20 13.94 15.48
CA SER A 4 -9.26 15.00 15.08
C SER A 4 -7.79 14.51 14.98
N GLU A 5 -7.56 13.22 15.19
CA GLU A 5 -6.26 12.58 15.24
C GLU A 5 -5.93 11.77 13.96
N THR A 6 -6.93 11.48 13.11
CA THR A 6 -6.76 10.73 11.86
C THR A 6 -6.94 11.66 10.67
N TYR A 7 -5.98 11.62 9.74
CA TYR A 7 -6.05 12.40 8.51
C TYR A 7 -6.64 11.59 7.35
N PHE A 8 -7.66 12.16 6.73
CA PHE A 8 -8.41 11.59 5.60
C PHE A 8 -8.21 12.47 4.36
N HIS A 9 -7.49 11.98 3.38
CA HIS A 9 -7.24 12.70 2.13
C HIS A 9 -8.34 12.44 1.11
N ASN A 10 -8.93 13.52 0.56
CA ASN A 10 -10.04 13.55 -0.41
C ASN A 10 -11.40 13.04 0.10
N PHE A 11 -11.54 12.73 1.38
CA PHE A 11 -12.81 12.22 1.94
C PHE A 11 -13.90 13.31 2.06
N GLU A 12 -13.55 14.57 2.02
CA GLU A 12 -14.51 15.71 2.05
C GLU A 12 -15.34 15.81 0.77
N SER A 13 -14.92 15.17 -0.32
CA SER A 13 -15.55 15.27 -1.64
C SER A 13 -16.11 13.94 -2.14
N ILE A 14 -16.41 12.99 -1.26
CA ILE A 14 -16.98 11.70 -1.62
C ILE A 14 -18.38 11.89 -2.25
N ASP A 15 -18.56 11.27 -3.41
CA ASP A 15 -19.82 11.11 -4.12
C ASP A 15 -20.22 9.63 -4.05
N ASN A 16 -21.25 9.31 -3.28
CA ASN A 16 -21.71 7.93 -3.04
C ASN A 16 -22.32 7.26 -4.28
N THR A 17 -22.43 7.98 -5.41
CA THR A 17 -22.84 7.40 -6.68
C THR A 17 -21.68 6.86 -7.50
N LYS A 18 -20.45 7.25 -7.15
CA LYS A 18 -19.21 6.86 -7.83
C LYS A 18 -18.51 5.71 -7.12
N LYS A 19 -17.76 4.93 -7.88
CA LYS A 19 -16.83 3.91 -7.34
C LYS A 19 -15.74 4.57 -6.49
N SER A 20 -15.24 3.84 -5.51
CA SER A 20 -14.19 4.33 -4.62
C SER A 20 -12.98 3.39 -4.64
N ILE A 21 -11.79 3.95 -4.58
CA ILE A 21 -10.54 3.21 -4.39
C ILE A 21 -9.84 3.79 -3.16
N LEU A 22 -9.65 2.95 -2.15
CA LEU A 22 -8.80 3.27 -1.02
C LEU A 22 -7.37 2.84 -1.33
N PHE A 23 -6.47 3.80 -1.38
CA PHE A 23 -5.05 3.56 -1.48
C PHE A 23 -4.46 3.41 -0.08
N ILE A 24 -3.55 2.44 0.09
CA ILE A 24 -2.86 2.17 1.35
C ILE A 24 -1.37 2.29 1.09
N ALA A 25 -0.72 3.18 1.84
CA ALA A 25 0.68 3.52 1.64
C ALA A 25 1.63 2.41 2.12
N GLY A 26 2.83 2.40 1.55
CA GLY A 26 3.95 1.57 2.00
C GLY A 26 4.66 2.13 3.22
N ALA A 27 5.63 1.38 3.75
CA ALA A 27 6.39 1.73 4.93
C ALA A 27 6.96 3.16 4.89
N GLY A 28 6.71 3.95 5.93
CA GLY A 28 7.14 5.33 6.07
C GLY A 28 6.51 6.33 5.10
N MET A 29 5.47 5.94 4.36
CA MET A 29 4.79 6.77 3.35
C MET A 29 3.42 7.23 3.83
N ASP A 30 2.82 8.20 3.14
CA ASP A 30 1.54 8.81 3.49
C ASP A 30 0.71 9.21 2.26
N HIS A 31 -0.32 10.05 2.45
CA HIS A 31 -1.23 10.53 1.40
C HIS A 31 -0.53 11.13 0.18
N ARG A 32 0.73 11.52 0.27
CA ARG A 32 1.52 12.03 -0.88
C ARG A 32 1.73 10.97 -1.96
N LEU A 33 1.53 9.68 -1.62
CA LEU A 33 1.57 8.56 -2.57
C LEU A 33 0.65 8.79 -3.78
N VAL A 34 -0.56 9.29 -3.56
CA VAL A 34 -1.58 9.39 -4.62
C VAL A 34 -1.58 10.70 -5.39
N ARG A 35 -0.65 11.63 -5.12
CA ARG A 35 -0.62 12.97 -5.74
C ARG A 35 -0.67 12.99 -7.25
N ALA A 36 -0.04 12.02 -7.90
CA ALA A 36 0.04 11.93 -9.36
C ALA A 36 -0.97 10.96 -9.98
N ILE A 37 -1.73 10.22 -9.17
CA ILE A 37 -2.75 9.29 -9.65
C ILE A 37 -3.94 10.08 -10.22
N ARG A 38 -4.40 9.65 -11.39
CA ARG A 38 -5.54 10.24 -12.11
C ARG A 38 -6.52 9.14 -12.51
N LEU A 39 -7.71 9.22 -11.96
CA LEU A 39 -8.84 8.36 -12.28
C LEU A 39 -9.88 9.16 -13.08
N SER A 40 -10.80 8.50 -13.77
CA SER A 40 -11.91 9.17 -14.46
C SER A 40 -12.85 9.83 -13.45
N ASP A 41 -12.93 11.16 -13.43
CA ASP A 41 -13.80 11.91 -12.52
C ASP A 41 -15.30 11.61 -12.72
N SER A 42 -15.69 11.03 -13.86
CA SER A 42 -17.09 10.65 -14.12
C SER A 42 -17.48 9.32 -13.46
N GLU A 43 -16.52 8.45 -13.17
CA GLU A 43 -16.76 7.09 -12.67
C GLU A 43 -16.29 6.90 -11.24
N TYR A 44 -15.21 7.56 -10.87
CA TYR A 44 -14.54 7.35 -9.59
C TYR A 44 -14.54 8.60 -8.73
N ASN A 45 -14.55 8.41 -7.43
CA ASN A 45 -14.11 9.43 -6.48
C ASN A 45 -12.62 9.72 -6.70
N LYS A 46 -12.15 10.90 -6.25
CA LYS A 46 -10.72 11.17 -6.18
C LYS A 46 -10.02 10.07 -5.38
N PRO A 47 -8.75 9.77 -5.66
CA PRO A 47 -8.00 8.76 -4.90
C PRO A 47 -8.11 9.00 -3.39
N LEU A 48 -8.72 8.05 -2.67
CA LEU A 48 -8.89 8.13 -1.22
C LEU A 48 -7.69 7.50 -0.53
N ILE A 49 -7.16 8.13 0.50
CA ILE A 49 -6.12 7.57 1.35
C ILE A 49 -6.26 8.09 2.77
N ILE A 50 -6.01 7.23 3.74
CA ILE A 50 -5.98 7.54 5.16
C ILE A 50 -4.54 7.39 5.63
N ASP A 51 -3.97 8.44 6.24
CA ASP A 51 -2.65 8.32 6.84
C ASP A 51 -2.71 7.40 8.06
N LEU A 52 -1.82 6.42 8.11
CA LEU A 52 -1.71 5.49 9.23
C LEU A 52 -1.27 6.20 10.51
N PRO A 53 -1.52 5.65 11.70
CA PRO A 53 -1.02 6.23 12.95
C PRO A 53 0.49 6.46 12.91
N GLY A 54 0.94 7.66 13.27
CA GLY A 54 2.34 8.06 13.19
C GLY A 54 2.85 8.45 11.81
N HIS A 55 2.00 8.42 10.77
CA HIS A 55 2.35 8.78 9.40
C HIS A 55 1.69 10.09 8.96
N GLY A 56 2.36 10.83 8.09
CA GLY A 56 1.84 12.04 7.45
C GLY A 56 1.25 13.03 8.45
N GLU A 57 -0.03 13.33 8.29
CA GLU A 57 -0.79 14.25 9.14
C GLU A 57 -1.59 13.54 10.24
N SER A 58 -1.59 12.19 10.27
CA SER A 58 -2.21 11.42 11.34
C SER A 58 -1.37 11.43 12.61
N LYS A 59 -2.05 11.58 13.74
CA LYS A 59 -1.42 11.49 15.07
C LYS A 59 -1.38 10.04 15.56
N GLY A 60 -0.76 9.85 16.70
CA GLY A 60 -0.59 8.54 17.33
C GLY A 60 0.80 7.98 17.09
N SER A 61 0.98 6.72 17.44
CA SER A 61 2.25 6.00 17.27
C SER A 61 2.10 4.97 16.17
N SER A 62 3.19 4.74 15.42
CA SER A 62 3.33 3.60 14.52
C SER A 62 3.19 2.27 15.28
N SER A 63 3.06 1.19 14.54
CA SER A 63 2.94 -0.16 15.08
C SER A 63 3.77 -1.14 14.26
N ASN A 64 4.30 -2.14 14.92
CA ASN A 64 4.99 -3.27 14.29
C ASN A 64 4.04 -4.43 13.95
N SER A 65 2.75 -4.13 13.69
CA SER A 65 1.72 -5.11 13.35
C SER A 65 0.90 -4.66 12.14
N ILE A 66 0.85 -5.49 11.11
CA ILE A 66 -0.02 -5.32 9.93
C ILE A 66 -1.49 -5.36 10.35
N GLU A 67 -1.87 -6.29 11.24
CA GLU A 67 -3.23 -6.46 11.75
C GLU A 67 -3.72 -5.20 12.46
N TYR A 68 -2.85 -4.55 13.24
CA TYR A 68 -3.20 -3.28 13.88
C TYR A 68 -3.56 -2.20 12.86
N TYR A 69 -2.77 -2.07 11.79
CA TYR A 69 -3.05 -1.11 10.73
C TYR A 69 -4.33 -1.48 9.96
N GLY A 70 -4.57 -2.76 9.69
CA GLY A 70 -5.82 -3.25 9.07
C GLY A 70 -7.05 -2.89 9.90
N GLN A 71 -7.05 -3.20 11.18
CA GLN A 71 -8.12 -2.86 12.12
C GLN A 71 -8.33 -1.35 12.25
N PHE A 72 -7.24 -0.57 12.26
CA PHE A 72 -7.31 0.88 12.28
C PHE A 72 -8.05 1.42 11.05
N LEU A 73 -7.70 0.96 9.85
CA LEU A 73 -8.34 1.41 8.61
C LEU A 73 -9.82 1.00 8.55
N ILE A 74 -10.15 -0.23 8.93
CA ILE A 74 -11.54 -0.71 8.99
C ILE A 74 -12.37 0.21 9.88
N LYS A 75 -11.90 0.47 11.10
CA LYS A 75 -12.58 1.36 12.05
C LYS A 75 -12.68 2.79 11.54
N ALA A 76 -11.66 3.29 10.85
CA ALA A 76 -11.66 4.62 10.27
C ALA A 76 -12.69 4.76 9.14
N LEU A 77 -12.98 3.67 8.42
CA LEU A 77 -13.94 3.63 7.32
C LEU A 77 -15.40 3.45 7.76
N GLU A 78 -15.67 2.95 8.97
CA GLU A 78 -17.03 2.69 9.46
C GLU A 78 -18.03 3.85 9.25
N PRO A 79 -17.64 5.15 9.38
CA PRO A 79 -18.56 6.26 9.19
C PRO A 79 -18.90 6.56 7.72
N TYR A 80 -18.25 5.90 6.75
CA TYR A 80 -18.37 6.22 5.34
C TYR A 80 -19.10 5.11 4.57
N GLU A 81 -20.11 5.50 3.80
CA GLU A 81 -20.77 4.62 2.83
C GLU A 81 -20.06 4.75 1.49
N LEU A 82 -19.07 3.86 1.22
CA LEU A 82 -18.29 3.88 0.00
C LEU A 82 -18.84 2.87 -1.01
N LYS A 83 -19.34 3.38 -2.14
CA LYS A 83 -19.84 2.53 -3.20
C LYS A 83 -18.71 1.77 -3.90
N ASP A 84 -18.91 0.47 -4.12
CA ASP A 84 -18.00 -0.39 -4.89
C ASP A 84 -16.53 -0.13 -4.53
N LEU A 85 -16.22 -0.23 -3.22
CA LEU A 85 -14.88 0.06 -2.70
C LEU A 85 -13.88 -1.02 -3.13
N SER A 86 -12.82 -0.59 -3.81
CA SER A 86 -11.63 -1.42 -4.09
C SER A 86 -10.46 -0.99 -3.19
N LEU A 87 -9.59 -1.94 -2.83
CA LEU A 87 -8.38 -1.68 -2.06
C LEU A 87 -7.16 -1.73 -2.99
N CYS A 88 -6.30 -0.73 -2.90
CA CYS A 88 -5.06 -0.63 -3.67
C CYS A 88 -3.88 -0.37 -2.74
N GLY A 89 -3.12 -1.42 -2.39
CA GLY A 89 -2.02 -1.34 -1.44
C GLY A 89 -0.66 -1.34 -2.11
N HIS A 90 0.19 -0.37 -1.76
CA HIS A 90 1.59 -0.30 -2.19
C HIS A 90 2.51 -0.90 -1.13
N SER A 91 3.36 -1.85 -1.51
CA SER A 91 4.37 -2.44 -0.61
C SER A 91 3.73 -2.94 0.70
N MET A 92 4.10 -2.43 1.88
CA MET A 92 3.43 -2.73 3.16
C MET A 92 1.91 -2.57 3.08
N GLY A 93 1.41 -1.56 2.38
CA GLY A 93 -0.02 -1.32 2.21
C GLY A 93 -0.75 -2.47 1.52
N GLY A 94 -0.06 -3.26 0.70
CA GLY A 94 -0.62 -4.48 0.10
C GLY A 94 -0.82 -5.59 1.13
N LEU A 95 0.08 -5.72 2.10
CA LEU A 95 -0.09 -6.67 3.22
C LEU A 95 -1.25 -6.26 4.13
N ILE A 96 -1.39 -4.95 4.39
CA ILE A 96 -2.51 -4.40 5.16
C ILE A 96 -3.84 -4.67 4.44
N ALA A 97 -3.89 -4.46 3.12
CA ALA A 97 -5.09 -4.74 2.32
C ALA A 97 -5.45 -6.24 2.32
N LEU A 98 -4.46 -7.13 2.22
CA LEU A 98 -4.64 -8.58 2.38
C LEU A 98 -5.21 -8.91 3.76
N ASP A 99 -4.66 -8.35 4.82
CA ASP A 99 -5.11 -8.58 6.18
C ASP A 99 -6.57 -8.15 6.40
N MET A 100 -6.94 -6.96 5.90
CA MET A 100 -8.32 -6.46 5.99
C MET A 100 -9.32 -7.44 5.39
N VAL A 101 -9.01 -7.99 4.22
CA VAL A 101 -9.90 -8.92 3.52
C VAL A 101 -9.91 -10.29 4.16
N LEU A 102 -8.74 -10.84 4.52
CA LEU A 102 -8.59 -12.23 4.94
C LEU A 102 -8.92 -12.45 6.42
N ASN A 103 -8.34 -11.64 7.28
CA ASN A 103 -8.46 -11.82 8.72
C ASN A 103 -9.66 -11.09 9.32
N HIS A 104 -10.15 -10.05 8.62
CA HIS A 104 -11.25 -9.23 9.12
C HIS A 104 -12.52 -9.29 8.24
N ASN A 105 -12.54 -10.12 7.19
CA ASN A 105 -13.67 -10.26 6.27
C ASN A 105 -14.18 -8.91 5.74
N PHE A 106 -13.26 -7.97 5.49
CA PHE A 106 -13.61 -6.67 4.95
C PHE A 106 -14.10 -6.81 3.51
N GLU A 107 -15.30 -6.35 3.23
CA GLU A 107 -15.89 -6.44 1.90
C GLU A 107 -15.25 -5.41 0.96
N ALA A 108 -14.56 -5.90 -0.08
CA ALA A 108 -14.01 -5.09 -1.15
C ALA A 108 -14.42 -5.66 -2.52
N LYS A 109 -14.44 -4.83 -3.56
CA LYS A 109 -14.76 -5.26 -4.94
C LYS A 109 -13.56 -5.85 -5.65
N GLU A 110 -12.39 -5.30 -5.41
CA GLU A 110 -11.12 -5.69 -6.00
C GLU A 110 -10.01 -5.46 -4.98
N LEU A 111 -9.02 -6.34 -4.97
CA LEU A 111 -7.78 -6.16 -4.23
C LEU A 111 -6.63 -5.99 -5.21
N ILE A 112 -5.96 -4.83 -5.18
CA ILE A 112 -4.83 -4.52 -6.04
C ILE A 112 -3.56 -4.41 -5.21
N LEU A 113 -2.60 -5.30 -5.45
CA LEU A 113 -1.28 -5.31 -4.83
C LEU A 113 -0.29 -4.63 -5.78
N VAL A 114 0.21 -3.45 -5.41
CA VAL A 114 1.17 -2.70 -6.22
C VAL A 114 2.55 -2.82 -5.60
N ASN A 115 3.49 -3.42 -6.32
CA ASN A 115 4.84 -3.69 -5.82
C ASN A 115 4.82 -4.34 -4.43
N SER A 116 3.91 -5.28 -4.24
CA SER A 116 3.64 -5.97 -2.97
C SER A 116 3.31 -7.43 -3.22
N ILE A 117 3.71 -8.28 -2.31
CA ILE A 117 3.40 -9.72 -2.33
C ILE A 117 3.55 -10.32 -0.93
N TYR A 118 2.86 -11.41 -0.68
CA TYR A 118 3.06 -12.24 0.52
C TYR A 118 3.64 -13.62 0.11
N PRO A 119 4.61 -14.17 0.86
CA PRO A 119 5.28 -13.58 2.02
C PRO A 119 6.26 -12.46 1.63
N THR A 120 6.35 -11.44 2.49
CA THR A 120 7.36 -10.40 2.36
C THR A 120 8.49 -10.65 3.36
N ARG A 121 9.73 -10.64 2.89
CA ARG A 121 10.92 -10.70 3.73
C ARG A 121 11.71 -9.42 3.60
N VAL A 122 11.85 -8.74 4.73
CA VAL A 122 12.68 -7.54 4.79
C VAL A 122 14.14 -7.94 4.93
N ALA A 123 15.01 -7.40 4.06
CA ALA A 123 16.44 -7.72 4.09
C ALA A 123 17.08 -7.27 5.42
N ASP A 124 17.91 -8.13 6.02
CA ASP A 124 18.61 -7.85 7.29
C ASP A 124 19.39 -6.53 7.25
N ALA A 125 19.99 -6.21 6.11
CA ALA A 125 20.71 -4.95 5.91
C ALA A 125 19.80 -3.72 5.98
N LEU A 126 18.53 -3.85 5.57
CA LEU A 126 17.54 -2.78 5.68
C LEU A 126 17.07 -2.61 7.12
N LEU A 127 16.74 -3.72 7.80
CA LEU A 127 16.39 -3.70 9.23
C LEU A 127 17.52 -3.12 10.09
N ALA A 128 18.78 -3.49 9.82
CA ALA A 128 19.93 -2.92 10.51
C ALA A 128 20.01 -1.39 10.33
N LYS A 129 19.69 -0.89 9.13
CA LYS A 129 19.70 0.57 8.87
C LYS A 129 18.53 1.28 9.56
N ALA A 130 17.37 0.66 9.65
CA ALA A 130 16.23 1.19 10.38
C ALA A 130 16.54 1.32 11.88
N LYS A 131 17.18 0.30 12.47
CA LYS A 131 17.61 0.31 13.89
C LYS A 131 18.65 1.39 14.22
N VAL A 132 19.51 1.73 13.27
CA VAL A 132 20.50 2.81 13.46
C VAL A 132 19.86 4.19 13.36
N GLY A 133 18.81 4.32 12.56
CA GLY A 133 18.15 5.59 12.29
C GLY A 133 18.91 6.48 11.29
N ASN A 134 18.83 7.79 11.44
CA ASN A 134 19.44 8.81 10.56
C ASN A 134 18.95 8.76 9.11
N GLY A 135 17.72 8.30 8.89
CA GLY A 135 17.12 8.12 7.56
C GLY A 135 17.81 7.06 6.70
N GLY A 136 18.58 6.17 7.35
CA GLY A 136 19.36 5.14 6.66
C GLY A 136 18.48 4.13 5.91
N ALA A 137 17.33 3.76 6.48
CA ALA A 137 16.38 2.85 5.87
C ALA A 137 15.72 3.47 4.63
N ALA A 138 15.19 4.70 4.74
CA ALA A 138 14.59 5.41 3.61
C ALA A 138 15.59 5.56 2.44
N ASN A 139 16.84 5.93 2.74
CA ASN A 139 17.90 6.03 1.73
C ASN A 139 18.20 4.68 1.06
N PHE A 140 18.16 3.59 1.82
CA PHE A 140 18.34 2.23 1.28
C PHE A 140 17.20 1.85 0.34
N ILE A 141 15.95 2.04 0.78
CA ILE A 141 14.76 1.74 -0.02
C ILE A 141 14.75 2.57 -1.31
N ILE A 142 15.05 3.87 -1.25
CA ILE A 142 15.17 4.74 -2.43
C ILE A 142 16.26 4.23 -3.37
N LYS A 143 17.43 3.88 -2.85
CA LYS A 143 18.57 3.42 -3.66
C LYS A 143 18.27 2.15 -4.43
N TYR A 144 17.61 1.19 -3.80
CA TYR A 144 17.37 -0.14 -4.39
C TYR A 144 15.99 -0.27 -5.03
N GLY A 145 15.00 0.53 -4.59
CA GLY A 145 13.65 0.50 -5.11
C GLY A 145 13.46 1.29 -6.39
N LEU A 146 14.18 2.43 -6.58
CA LEU A 146 14.07 3.19 -7.82
C LEU A 146 14.83 2.53 -8.97
N TYR A 147 14.18 2.45 -10.14
CA TYR A 147 14.85 2.19 -11.40
C TYR A 147 15.41 3.48 -11.99
N ARG A 148 14.59 4.54 -12.05
CA ARG A 148 15.00 5.86 -12.54
C ARG A 148 15.26 6.80 -11.35
N ARG A 149 16.34 7.59 -11.45
CA ARG A 149 16.62 8.59 -10.43
C ARG A 149 15.56 9.69 -10.45
N LEU A 150 14.79 9.82 -9.38
CA LEU A 150 13.81 10.87 -9.18
C LEU A 150 14.31 11.87 -8.14
N LEU A 151 14.38 13.15 -8.53
CA LEU A 151 14.70 14.22 -7.60
C LEU A 151 13.55 14.42 -6.60
N GLY A 152 13.88 14.60 -5.33
CA GLY A 152 12.89 14.83 -4.28
C GLY A 152 12.16 13.58 -3.79
N MET A 153 12.56 12.36 -4.23
CA MET A 153 11.94 11.11 -3.77
C MET A 153 11.95 10.95 -2.25
N ARG A 154 12.93 11.56 -1.55
CA ARG A 154 12.94 11.56 -0.09
C ARG A 154 11.70 12.23 0.51
N ASN A 155 11.10 13.19 -0.17
CA ASN A 155 9.88 13.86 0.28
C ASN A 155 8.63 12.96 0.18
N ALA A 156 8.74 11.80 -0.47
CA ALA A 156 7.67 10.80 -0.51
C ALA A 156 7.58 9.99 0.79
N PHE A 157 8.70 9.86 1.47
CA PHE A 157 8.71 9.38 2.85
C PHE A 157 8.34 10.57 3.72
N SER A 158 7.35 10.41 4.59
CA SER A 158 7.02 11.41 5.57
C SER A 158 8.30 11.81 6.33
N GLU A 159 8.32 12.94 7.00
CA GLU A 159 9.36 13.23 8.01
C GLU A 159 9.27 12.20 9.15
N ALA A 160 8.82 10.99 8.79
CA ALA A 160 8.63 9.89 9.68
C ALA A 160 9.89 9.69 10.46
N ASP A 161 9.76 9.74 11.76
CA ASP A 161 10.76 9.33 12.71
C ASP A 161 11.32 7.97 12.24
N ASP A 162 12.61 7.79 12.39
CA ASP A 162 13.26 6.50 12.09
C ASP A 162 12.57 5.33 12.82
N LEU A 163 11.86 5.60 13.92
CA LEU A 163 11.05 4.63 14.65
C LEU A 163 9.86 4.13 13.81
N VAL A 164 9.16 5.03 13.12
CA VAL A 164 8.04 4.64 12.22
C VAL A 164 8.53 3.69 11.15
N MET A 165 9.66 4.00 10.53
CA MET A 165 10.25 3.13 9.51
C MET A 165 10.66 1.76 10.08
N LEU A 166 11.19 1.71 11.31
CA LEU A 166 11.54 0.46 11.98
C LEU A 166 10.28 -0.39 12.26
N ASP A 167 9.27 0.23 12.87
CA ASP A 167 8.00 -0.45 13.20
C ASP A 167 7.36 -1.04 11.94
N ASP A 168 7.28 -0.28 10.86
CA ASP A 168 6.68 -0.70 9.59
C ASP A 168 7.43 -1.88 8.95
N LEU A 169 8.76 -1.83 8.95
CA LEU A 169 9.59 -2.91 8.42
C LEU A 169 9.50 -4.16 9.29
N ASP A 170 9.45 -4.01 10.61
CA ASP A 170 9.22 -5.12 11.53
C ASP A 170 7.80 -5.68 11.35
N ALA A 171 6.77 -4.84 11.13
CA ALA A 171 5.42 -5.29 10.81
C ALA A 171 5.40 -6.16 9.55
N CYS A 172 6.04 -5.72 8.46
CA CYS A 172 6.14 -6.49 7.23
C CYS A 172 6.85 -7.83 7.45
N ASN A 173 7.95 -7.84 8.22
CA ASN A 173 8.79 -9.02 8.40
C ASN A 173 8.16 -10.07 9.32
N ASN A 174 7.31 -9.63 10.25
CA ASN A 174 6.66 -10.49 11.26
C ASN A 174 5.25 -10.91 10.85
N TYR A 175 4.70 -10.38 9.74
CA TYR A 175 3.36 -10.70 9.29
C TYR A 175 3.28 -12.13 8.77
N GLU A 176 2.35 -12.91 9.31
CA GLU A 176 2.09 -14.29 8.94
C GLU A 176 0.65 -14.48 8.47
N LEU A 177 0.48 -15.11 7.32
CA LEU A 177 -0.79 -15.52 6.74
C LEU A 177 -0.74 -17.01 6.40
N ASP A 178 -1.85 -17.72 6.61
CA ASP A 178 -2.03 -19.02 5.97
C ASP A 178 -2.53 -18.82 4.53
N LEU A 179 -1.67 -19.13 3.54
CA LEU A 179 -2.03 -19.07 2.13
C LEU A 179 -3.22 -19.96 1.76
N ASN A 180 -3.55 -20.97 2.59
CA ASN A 180 -4.73 -21.79 2.34
C ASN A 180 -6.03 -21.03 2.64
N ASP A 181 -6.00 -20.06 3.53
CA ASP A 181 -7.15 -19.19 3.79
C ASP A 181 -7.40 -18.25 2.61
N ILE A 182 -6.34 -17.84 1.91
CA ILE A 182 -6.44 -16.96 0.72
C ILE A 182 -7.17 -17.64 -0.44
N LYS A 183 -7.09 -18.95 -0.59
CA LYS A 183 -7.80 -19.68 -1.66
C LYS A 183 -9.32 -19.51 -1.62
N ASN A 184 -9.86 -19.16 -0.47
CA ASN A 184 -11.29 -19.00 -0.25
C ASN A 184 -11.77 -17.56 -0.43
N VAL A 185 -10.86 -16.64 -0.80
CA VAL A 185 -11.23 -15.25 -1.08
C VAL A 185 -11.93 -15.18 -2.43
N GLU A 186 -13.17 -14.74 -2.40
CA GLU A 186 -14.02 -14.64 -3.60
C GLU A 186 -13.82 -13.36 -4.39
N ILE A 187 -13.08 -12.37 -3.84
CA ILE A 187 -12.81 -11.12 -4.55
C ILE A 187 -11.67 -11.28 -5.54
N PRO A 188 -11.73 -10.62 -6.70
CA PRO A 188 -10.62 -10.60 -7.65
C PRO A 188 -9.36 -10.00 -7.02
N ILE A 189 -8.20 -10.60 -7.31
CA ILE A 189 -6.90 -10.11 -6.87
C ILE A 189 -6.04 -9.80 -8.09
N SER A 190 -5.56 -8.56 -8.17
CA SER A 190 -4.66 -8.09 -9.21
C SER A 190 -3.32 -7.68 -8.62
N ILE A 191 -2.23 -8.08 -9.27
CA ILE A 191 -0.86 -7.76 -8.84
C ILE A 191 -0.23 -6.88 -9.93
N ILE A 192 0.26 -5.69 -9.56
CA ILE A 192 0.99 -4.79 -10.47
C ILE A 192 2.43 -4.70 -9.99
N LEU A 193 3.38 -5.04 -10.86
CA LEU A 193 4.82 -5.06 -10.55
C LEU A 193 5.61 -4.21 -11.53
N GLY A 194 6.60 -3.50 -11.03
CA GLY A 194 7.62 -2.90 -11.87
C GLY A 194 8.63 -3.95 -12.36
N SER A 195 8.94 -3.99 -13.67
CA SER A 195 9.89 -4.94 -14.26
C SER A 195 11.32 -4.81 -13.72
N LYS A 196 11.62 -3.71 -13.05
CA LYS A 196 12.93 -3.40 -12.44
C LYS A 196 12.84 -3.29 -10.90
N ASP A 197 11.74 -3.74 -10.31
CA ASP A 197 11.63 -3.84 -8.86
C ASP A 197 12.65 -4.85 -8.32
N ARG A 198 13.44 -4.43 -7.34
CA ARG A 198 14.46 -5.25 -6.67
C ARG A 198 14.15 -5.50 -5.20
N LEU A 199 13.00 -5.03 -4.73
CA LEU A 199 12.56 -5.22 -3.36
C LEU A 199 11.51 -6.33 -3.24
N VAL A 200 10.71 -6.55 -4.30
CA VAL A 200 9.77 -7.67 -4.37
C VAL A 200 10.50 -8.94 -4.81
N ASP A 201 10.29 -10.02 -4.09
CA ASP A 201 10.81 -11.35 -4.46
C ASP A 201 9.90 -11.99 -5.52
N LEU A 202 10.40 -12.10 -6.76
CA LEU A 202 9.66 -12.70 -7.86
C LEU A 202 9.29 -14.17 -7.61
N LYS A 203 10.09 -14.90 -6.82
CA LYS A 203 9.77 -16.27 -6.44
C LYS A 203 8.56 -16.31 -5.47
N ALA A 204 8.46 -15.32 -4.59
CA ALA A 204 7.26 -15.17 -3.75
C ALA A 204 6.02 -14.85 -4.61
N VAL A 205 6.17 -14.05 -5.68
CA VAL A 205 5.07 -13.80 -6.63
C VAL A 205 4.62 -15.10 -7.32
N GLU A 206 5.55 -15.89 -7.86
CA GLU A 206 5.25 -17.17 -8.48
C GLU A 206 4.52 -18.11 -7.49
N ASN A 207 5.06 -18.28 -6.29
CA ASN A 207 4.45 -19.12 -5.26
C ASN A 207 3.04 -18.66 -4.87
N PHE A 208 2.84 -17.35 -4.79
CA PHE A 208 1.52 -16.78 -4.46
C PHE A 208 0.52 -17.04 -5.59
N THR A 209 0.89 -16.77 -6.83
CA THR A 209 0.00 -16.94 -8.00
C THR A 209 -0.32 -18.40 -8.31
N ASP A 210 0.56 -19.33 -7.94
CA ASP A 210 0.31 -20.79 -8.05
C ASP A 210 -0.78 -21.25 -7.06
N ILE A 211 -0.96 -20.53 -5.95
CA ILE A 211 -1.91 -20.88 -4.89
C ILE A 211 -3.18 -20.04 -4.98
N VAL A 212 -3.03 -18.75 -5.26
CA VAL A 212 -4.09 -17.74 -5.20
C VAL A 212 -4.45 -17.29 -6.62
N PRO A 213 -5.69 -17.54 -7.08
CA PRO A 213 -6.15 -17.03 -8.36
C PRO A 213 -6.01 -15.52 -8.43
N SER A 214 -5.08 -15.04 -9.26
CA SER A 214 -4.75 -13.62 -9.38
C SER A 214 -4.25 -13.27 -10.77
N GLN A 215 -4.44 -12.00 -11.16
CA GLN A 215 -3.96 -11.50 -12.45
C GLN A 215 -2.73 -10.60 -12.23
N THR A 216 -1.63 -10.90 -12.93
CA THR A 216 -0.39 -10.12 -12.82
C THR A 216 -0.21 -9.19 -14.01
N TYR A 217 0.12 -7.93 -13.73
CA TYR A 217 0.47 -6.88 -14.70
C TYR A 217 1.88 -6.41 -14.43
N THR A 218 2.66 -6.20 -15.48
CA THR A 218 4.04 -5.72 -15.38
C THR A 218 4.17 -4.36 -16.02
N MET A 219 4.70 -3.39 -15.27
CA MET A 219 5.06 -2.07 -15.76
C MET A 219 6.54 -2.09 -16.22
N ASP A 220 6.77 -1.85 -17.51
CA ASP A 220 8.12 -1.90 -18.05
C ASP A 220 8.98 -0.71 -17.63
N GLU A 221 10.28 -0.96 -17.39
CA GLU A 221 11.24 0.06 -16.94
C GLU A 221 10.83 0.84 -15.68
N VAL A 222 10.10 0.20 -14.76
CA VAL A 222 9.64 0.74 -13.48
C VAL A 222 10.21 -0.10 -12.34
N GLY A 223 10.64 0.57 -11.26
CA GLY A 223 11.10 -0.08 -10.02
C GLY A 223 9.97 -0.28 -9.02
N HIS A 224 10.30 -0.18 -7.74
CA HIS A 224 9.37 -0.39 -6.62
C HIS A 224 8.36 0.75 -6.45
N PHE A 225 8.67 1.93 -6.98
CA PHE A 225 7.89 3.14 -6.75
C PHE A 225 7.04 3.51 -7.97
N SER A 226 6.19 2.58 -8.42
CA SER A 226 5.30 2.75 -9.58
C SER A 226 4.48 4.04 -9.52
N PHE A 227 4.04 4.44 -8.33
CA PHE A 227 3.30 5.69 -8.08
C PHE A 227 4.06 6.96 -8.44
N PHE A 228 5.38 6.90 -8.48
CA PHE A 228 6.27 8.05 -8.75
C PHE A 228 7.02 7.89 -10.06
N GLU A 229 7.36 6.67 -10.46
CA GLU A 229 8.16 6.42 -11.66
C GLU A 229 7.32 6.47 -12.93
N ASP A 230 6.10 5.93 -12.90
CA ASP A 230 5.13 6.03 -14.00
C ASP A 230 3.68 6.07 -13.50
N PRO A 231 3.24 7.19 -12.88
CA PRO A 231 1.88 7.32 -12.36
C PRO A 231 0.82 7.31 -13.47
N VAL A 232 1.17 7.62 -14.71
CA VAL A 232 0.23 7.61 -15.85
C VAL A 232 -0.14 6.18 -16.21
N GLU A 233 0.86 5.32 -16.42
CA GLU A 233 0.63 3.91 -16.74
C GLU A 233 -0.02 3.19 -15.54
N LEU A 234 0.40 3.49 -14.31
CA LEU A 234 -0.23 2.93 -13.11
C LEU A 234 -1.72 3.32 -13.03
N SER A 235 -2.06 4.59 -13.27
CA SER A 235 -3.46 5.05 -13.29
C SER A 235 -4.28 4.33 -14.36
N ARG A 236 -3.70 4.13 -15.55
CA ARG A 236 -4.33 3.40 -16.65
C ARG A 236 -4.60 1.94 -16.29
N LEU A 237 -3.63 1.26 -15.68
CA LEU A 237 -3.78 -0.13 -15.24
C LEU A 237 -4.83 -0.26 -14.15
N ILE A 238 -4.80 0.58 -13.12
CA ILE A 238 -5.79 0.58 -12.05
C ILE A 238 -7.20 0.78 -12.64
N SER A 239 -7.40 1.80 -13.51
CA SER A 239 -8.70 2.04 -14.14
C SER A 239 -9.18 0.92 -15.05
N LYS A 240 -8.30 0.06 -15.55
CA LYS A 240 -8.64 -1.11 -16.34
C LYS A 240 -9.09 -2.29 -15.47
N ILE A 241 -8.57 -2.38 -14.26
CA ILE A 241 -8.80 -3.48 -13.32
C ILE A 241 -10.16 -3.32 -12.61
N VAL A 242 -10.49 -2.10 -12.15
CA VAL A 242 -11.67 -1.81 -11.30
C VAL A 242 -12.95 -1.44 -12.12
#